data_5eab3bbf752d8a60cfa58f2c1124576b
#
_entry.id   5eab3bbf752d8a60cfa58f2c1124576b
#
_cell.length_a   1.000
_cell.length_b   1.000
_cell.length_c   1.000
_cell.angle_alpha   90.00
_cell.angle_beta   90.00
_cell.angle_gamma   90.00
#
_symmetry.space_group_name_H-M   'P 1'
#
loop_
_entity.id
_entity.type
_entity.pdbx_description
1 polymer ?
#
loop_
_entity_poly.entity_id
_entity_poly.type
_entity_poly.pdbx_seq_one_letter_code
_entity_poly.pdbx_strand_id
1 'polypeptide(L)'
;QTVFRLQEPEVADGLVEFTVEAGRPDSITPEKLAVMKEYGVTRISINPQTMNDETLRTIGRAHNAAQVKEAFAMARQAGFDNINMDLIAGLPGEDLHAMKHTLEEIQALAPESLTVHSLAVKRAARLNQQMDDYKSTIHHDMDAMHTAAQETAQALGMEPYYLYRQKNIGGNLENVGYAKPGCECLYNILIMEEM
;
A
#
# COMPACT_ATOMS: atom_id res chain seq x y z
N GLN A 1 -8.85 -24.93 -4.88
CA GLN A 1 -7.67 -24.19 -5.41
C GLN A 1 -7.60 -24.46 -6.90
N THR A 2 -8.06 -23.51 -7.71
CA THR A 2 -7.92 -23.59 -9.15
C THR A 2 -6.60 -22.93 -9.48
N VAL A 3 -5.56 -23.74 -9.60
CA VAL A 3 -4.28 -23.30 -10.17
C VAL A 3 -4.48 -23.23 -11.66
N PHE A 4 -4.60 -22.04 -12.21
CA PHE A 4 -4.47 -21.86 -13.65
C PHE A 4 -3.02 -22.18 -14.00
N ARG A 5 -2.78 -23.35 -14.63
CA ARG A 5 -1.55 -23.58 -15.37
C ARG A 5 -1.64 -22.74 -16.64
N LEU A 6 -1.00 -21.59 -16.64
CA LEU A 6 -0.64 -20.92 -17.87
C LEU A 6 0.36 -21.86 -18.57
N GLN A 7 0.02 -22.33 -19.76
CA GLN A 7 0.95 -23.01 -20.63
C GLN A 7 2.02 -21.98 -20.99
N GLU A 8 3.27 -22.33 -20.83
CA GLU A 8 4.51 -21.58 -21.06
C GLU A 8 4.37 -20.04 -21.16
N PRO A 9 5.20 -19.26 -20.47
CA PRO A 9 5.08 -17.81 -20.47
C PRO A 9 5.43 -17.26 -21.85
N GLU A 10 4.50 -17.30 -22.78
CA GLU A 10 4.47 -16.31 -23.82
C GLU A 10 4.12 -15.00 -23.09
N VAL A 11 5.15 -14.30 -22.60
CA VAL A 11 5.04 -12.88 -22.31
C VAL A 11 4.59 -12.28 -23.64
N ALA A 12 3.30 -11.96 -23.72
CA ALA A 12 2.73 -11.46 -24.96
C ALA A 12 3.57 -10.27 -25.39
N ASP A 13 4.13 -10.31 -26.60
CA ASP A 13 4.81 -9.18 -27.22
C ASP A 13 3.89 -7.98 -27.09
N GLY A 14 4.24 -6.99 -26.23
CA GLY A 14 3.43 -5.82 -25.94
C GLY A 14 2.84 -5.73 -24.52
N LEU A 15 3.13 -6.67 -23.59
CA LEU A 15 2.75 -6.52 -22.20
C LEU A 15 3.57 -5.39 -21.56
N VAL A 16 2.91 -4.26 -21.29
CA VAL A 16 3.56 -3.06 -20.71
C VAL A 16 3.71 -3.18 -19.21
N GLU A 17 2.72 -3.76 -18.52
CA GLU A 17 2.72 -3.93 -17.06
C GLU A 17 2.08 -5.28 -16.68
N PHE A 18 2.74 -6.01 -15.79
CA PHE A 18 2.18 -7.14 -15.07
C PHE A 18 2.36 -6.93 -13.58
N THR A 19 1.32 -6.43 -12.94
CA THR A 19 1.29 -6.16 -11.49
C THR A 19 0.73 -7.34 -10.72
N VAL A 20 1.40 -7.73 -9.65
CA VAL A 20 0.91 -8.70 -8.67
C VAL A 20 0.77 -8.04 -7.31
N GLU A 21 -0.45 -8.10 -6.77
CA GLU A 21 -0.70 -7.78 -5.36
C GLU A 21 -0.12 -8.91 -4.50
N ALA A 22 1.17 -8.81 -4.12
CA ALA A 22 1.81 -9.77 -3.24
C ALA A 22 1.23 -9.69 -1.82
N GLY A 23 0.64 -8.55 -1.50
CA GLY A 23 -0.26 -8.33 -0.38
C GLY A 23 0.46 -8.35 0.97
N ARG A 24 0.12 -9.32 1.82
CA ARG A 24 0.63 -9.35 3.19
C ARG A 24 2.08 -9.82 3.23
N PRO A 25 2.98 -9.09 3.94
CA PRO A 25 4.39 -9.44 4.08
C PRO A 25 4.65 -10.88 4.56
N ASP A 26 3.82 -11.37 5.50
CA ASP A 26 3.92 -12.73 6.04
C ASP A 26 3.63 -13.85 5.02
N SER A 27 3.11 -13.50 3.84
CA SER A 27 2.83 -14.46 2.76
C SER A 27 3.88 -14.48 1.65
N ILE A 28 4.84 -13.55 1.69
CA ILE A 28 5.89 -13.40 0.67
C ILE A 28 7.05 -14.35 1.01
N THR A 29 7.47 -15.15 0.03
CA THR A 29 8.62 -16.05 0.15
C THR A 29 9.54 -15.95 -1.06
N PRO A 30 10.84 -16.28 -0.93
CA PRO A 30 11.76 -16.25 -2.07
C PRO A 30 11.29 -17.09 -3.26
N GLU A 31 10.67 -18.26 -3.00
CA GLU A 31 10.17 -19.14 -4.06
C GLU A 31 9.03 -18.49 -4.85
N LYS A 32 8.10 -17.82 -4.16
CA LYS A 32 7.00 -17.09 -4.81
C LYS A 32 7.53 -15.92 -5.64
N LEU A 33 8.49 -15.18 -5.11
CA LEU A 33 9.12 -14.06 -5.83
C LEU A 33 9.86 -14.56 -7.07
N ALA A 34 10.58 -15.69 -6.98
CA ALA A 34 11.25 -16.30 -8.13
C ALA A 34 10.25 -16.69 -9.22
N VAL A 35 9.14 -17.34 -8.86
CA VAL A 35 8.06 -17.69 -9.80
C VAL A 35 7.47 -16.44 -10.44
N MET A 36 7.19 -15.38 -9.68
CA MET A 36 6.67 -14.12 -10.24
C MET A 36 7.64 -13.53 -11.28
N LYS A 37 8.95 -13.55 -11.01
CA LYS A 37 9.96 -13.09 -11.98
C LYS A 37 10.03 -13.96 -13.20
N GLU A 38 9.96 -15.29 -13.05
CA GLU A 38 9.94 -16.24 -14.17
C GLU A 38 8.75 -15.99 -15.12
N TYR A 39 7.59 -15.61 -14.57
CA TYR A 39 6.39 -15.28 -15.34
C TYR A 39 6.32 -13.81 -15.78
N GLY A 40 7.40 -13.05 -15.68
CA GLY A 40 7.49 -11.69 -16.22
C GLY A 40 6.74 -10.63 -15.41
N VAL A 41 6.49 -10.86 -14.13
CA VAL A 41 5.89 -9.82 -13.26
C VAL A 41 6.84 -8.64 -13.19
N THR A 42 6.33 -7.45 -13.55
CA THR A 42 7.11 -6.21 -13.63
C THR A 42 6.96 -5.35 -12.37
N ARG A 43 5.81 -5.45 -11.68
CA ARG A 43 5.48 -4.66 -10.51
C ARG A 43 4.83 -5.53 -9.43
N ILE A 44 5.19 -5.30 -8.17
CA ILE A 44 4.53 -5.95 -7.03
C ILE A 44 4.08 -4.92 -6.00
N SER A 45 3.04 -5.27 -5.22
CA SER A 45 2.61 -4.47 -4.08
C SER A 45 2.84 -5.22 -2.78
N ILE A 46 3.51 -4.58 -1.82
CA ILE A 46 3.72 -5.06 -0.46
C ILE A 46 2.97 -4.13 0.48
N ASN A 47 1.98 -4.64 1.21
CA ASN A 47 1.00 -3.81 1.90
C ASN A 47 1.20 -3.82 3.43
N PRO A 48 2.09 -2.96 4.00
CA PRO A 48 2.33 -2.89 5.43
C PRO A 48 1.12 -2.37 6.20
N GLN A 49 0.36 -1.44 5.64
CA GLN A 49 -0.70 -0.64 6.25
C GLN A 49 -0.16 0.41 7.22
N THR A 50 0.74 0.04 8.11
CA THR A 50 1.50 0.84 9.06
C THR A 50 2.78 0.11 9.45
N MET A 51 3.74 0.80 10.05
CA MET A 51 4.95 0.21 10.62
C MET A 51 4.91 0.16 12.17
N ASN A 52 3.72 0.36 12.76
CA ASN A 52 3.51 0.29 14.21
C ASN A 52 2.95 -1.08 14.60
N ASP A 53 3.76 -1.90 15.29
CA ASP A 53 3.40 -3.27 15.66
C ASP A 53 2.16 -3.39 16.54
N GLU A 54 1.90 -2.42 17.42
CA GLU A 54 0.72 -2.40 18.26
C GLU A 54 -0.55 -2.19 17.44
N THR A 55 -0.50 -1.25 16.47
CA THR A 55 -1.60 -1.01 15.54
C THR A 55 -1.84 -2.22 14.66
N LEU A 56 -0.78 -2.84 14.11
CA LEU A 56 -0.90 -4.05 13.29
C LEU A 56 -1.66 -5.16 14.05
N ARG A 57 -1.33 -5.39 15.31
CA ARG A 57 -2.06 -6.35 16.17
C ARG A 57 -3.52 -5.95 16.38
N THR A 58 -3.78 -4.67 16.63
CA THR A 58 -5.13 -4.12 16.85
C THR A 58 -6.03 -4.31 15.63
N ILE A 59 -5.50 -4.12 14.43
CA ILE A 59 -6.25 -4.31 13.17
C ILE A 59 -6.23 -5.76 12.65
N GLY A 60 -5.70 -6.69 13.44
CA GLY A 60 -5.71 -8.12 13.14
C GLY A 60 -4.75 -8.54 12.02
N ARG A 61 -3.64 -7.81 11.85
CA ARG A 61 -2.57 -8.21 10.93
C ARG A 61 -1.65 -9.23 11.59
N ALA A 62 -1.27 -10.26 10.83
CA ALA A 62 -0.39 -11.34 11.31
C ALA A 62 1.09 -10.97 11.23
N HIS A 63 1.45 -9.99 10.40
CA HIS A 63 2.83 -9.52 10.23
C HIS A 63 3.17 -8.38 11.19
N ASN A 64 4.46 -8.11 11.33
CA ASN A 64 5.03 -6.98 12.05
C ASN A 64 5.96 -6.15 11.14
N ALA A 65 6.45 -5.00 11.62
CA ALA A 65 7.32 -4.10 10.87
C ALA A 65 8.64 -4.78 10.40
N ALA A 66 9.21 -5.67 11.20
CA ALA A 66 10.42 -6.40 10.81
C ALA A 66 10.15 -7.31 9.59
N GLN A 67 9.03 -8.02 9.58
CA GLN A 67 8.62 -8.86 8.45
C GLN A 67 8.33 -8.04 7.17
N VAL A 68 7.83 -6.79 7.29
CA VAL A 68 7.71 -5.88 6.16
C VAL A 68 9.08 -5.60 5.54
N LYS A 69 10.08 -5.26 6.38
CA LYS A 69 11.45 -4.98 5.93
C LYS A 69 12.09 -6.22 5.28
N GLU A 70 11.90 -7.39 5.86
CA GLU A 70 12.38 -8.66 5.31
C GLU A 70 11.74 -8.95 3.94
N ALA A 71 10.41 -8.83 3.83
CA ALA A 71 9.69 -9.05 2.57
C ALA A 71 10.16 -8.09 1.47
N PHE A 72 10.37 -6.81 1.82
CA PHE A 72 10.88 -5.81 0.90
C PHE A 72 12.31 -6.14 0.46
N ALA A 73 13.19 -6.52 1.37
CA ALA A 73 14.57 -6.93 1.06
C ALA A 73 14.61 -8.19 0.16
N MET A 74 13.77 -9.20 0.44
CA MET A 74 13.63 -10.38 -0.41
C MET A 74 13.16 -10.01 -1.83
N ALA A 75 12.20 -9.08 -1.95
CA ALA A 75 11.73 -8.61 -3.24
C ALA A 75 12.84 -7.90 -4.04
N ARG A 76 13.63 -7.04 -3.39
CA ARG A 76 14.80 -6.40 -4.01
C ARG A 76 15.85 -7.43 -4.44
N GLN A 77 16.15 -8.44 -3.61
CA GLN A 77 17.10 -9.53 -3.95
C GLN A 77 16.60 -10.36 -5.13
N ALA A 78 15.29 -10.55 -5.26
CA ALA A 78 14.68 -11.22 -6.41
C ALA A 78 14.67 -10.36 -7.69
N GLY A 79 15.16 -9.10 -7.64
CA GLY A 79 15.27 -8.20 -8.78
C GLY A 79 14.01 -7.41 -9.09
N PHE A 80 13.11 -7.20 -8.13
CA PHE A 80 12.00 -6.25 -8.28
C PHE A 80 12.50 -4.83 -8.02
N ASP A 81 12.33 -3.98 -9.02
CA ASP A 81 12.70 -2.55 -9.03
C ASP A 81 11.47 -1.62 -9.14
N ASN A 82 10.27 -2.18 -9.21
CA ASN A 82 9.00 -1.45 -9.11
C ASN A 82 8.14 -2.08 -8.01
N ILE A 83 8.28 -1.54 -6.79
CA ILE A 83 7.55 -2.02 -5.60
C ILE A 83 6.66 -0.89 -5.09
N ASN A 84 5.37 -1.20 -4.98
CA ASN A 84 4.39 -0.34 -4.32
C ASN A 84 4.23 -0.72 -2.84
N MET A 85 3.98 0.27 -1.98
CA MET A 85 3.63 0.04 -0.59
C MET A 85 2.32 0.76 -0.25
N ASP A 86 1.38 0.04 0.38
CA ASP A 86 0.08 0.62 0.78
C ASP A 86 0.09 0.96 2.27
N LEU A 87 -0.31 2.19 2.58
CA LEU A 87 -0.51 2.70 3.93
C LEU A 87 -1.97 3.08 4.16
N ILE A 88 -2.38 3.07 5.43
CA ILE A 88 -3.71 3.55 5.83
C ILE A 88 -3.52 4.68 6.86
N ALA A 89 -3.98 5.87 6.51
CA ALA A 89 -4.08 7.00 7.45
C ALA A 89 -5.34 6.87 8.31
N GLY A 90 -5.24 7.24 9.58
CA GLY A 90 -6.34 7.23 10.53
C GLY A 90 -6.65 5.85 11.11
N LEU A 91 -5.66 4.97 11.22
CA LEU A 91 -5.83 3.68 11.92
C LEU A 91 -6.12 3.88 13.41
N PRO A 92 -6.85 2.93 14.05
CA PRO A 92 -7.16 2.98 15.47
C PRO A 92 -5.91 3.15 16.36
N GLY A 93 -5.90 4.19 17.17
CA GLY A 93 -4.80 4.47 18.10
C GLY A 93 -3.60 5.17 17.47
N GLU A 94 -3.64 5.49 16.17
CA GLU A 94 -2.59 6.25 15.49
C GLU A 94 -2.92 7.75 15.43
N ASP A 95 -1.96 8.54 15.82
CA ASP A 95 -1.90 9.99 15.66
C ASP A 95 -0.90 10.38 14.55
N LEU A 96 -0.69 11.67 14.35
CA LEU A 96 0.28 12.17 13.37
C LEU A 96 1.71 11.68 13.66
N HIS A 97 2.09 11.48 14.93
CA HIS A 97 3.42 10.98 15.30
C HIS A 97 3.61 9.53 14.83
N ALA A 98 2.61 8.67 15.04
CA ALA A 98 2.62 7.28 14.59
C ALA A 98 2.69 7.19 13.05
N MET A 99 1.94 8.06 12.34
CA MET A 99 2.01 8.16 10.88
C MET A 99 3.41 8.60 10.41
N LYS A 100 4.01 9.62 11.04
CA LYS A 100 5.37 10.06 10.70
C LYS A 100 6.41 8.97 10.92
N HIS A 101 6.33 8.22 12.02
CA HIS A 101 7.19 7.06 12.22
C HIS A 101 7.07 6.04 11.08
N THR A 102 5.84 5.71 10.67
CA THR A 102 5.61 4.83 9.51
C THR A 102 6.25 5.39 8.25
N LEU A 103 6.07 6.68 7.98
CA LEU A 103 6.63 7.34 6.78
C LEU A 103 8.17 7.37 6.78
N GLU A 104 8.81 7.57 7.93
CA GLU A 104 10.27 7.48 8.08
C GLU A 104 10.79 6.09 7.74
N GLU A 105 10.11 5.04 8.21
CA GLU A 105 10.45 3.65 7.89
C GLU A 105 10.27 3.34 6.39
N ILE A 106 9.20 3.82 5.77
CA ILE A 106 8.95 3.68 4.33
C ILE A 106 10.00 4.45 3.52
N GLN A 107 10.35 5.66 3.95
CA GLN A 107 11.40 6.45 3.30
C GLN A 107 12.76 5.73 3.32
N ALA A 108 13.09 5.05 4.41
CA ALA A 108 14.32 4.26 4.50
C ALA A 108 14.31 3.04 3.56
N LEU A 109 13.15 2.45 3.26
CA LEU A 109 13.01 1.36 2.29
C LEU A 109 13.07 1.85 0.84
N ALA A 110 12.71 3.10 0.59
CA ALA A 110 12.74 3.77 -0.71
C ALA A 110 12.00 3.00 -1.83
N PRO A 111 10.68 2.73 -1.69
CA PRO A 111 9.88 2.11 -2.76
C PRO A 111 9.77 3.02 -3.99
N GLU A 112 9.25 2.50 -5.09
CA GLU A 112 8.99 3.27 -6.33
C GLU A 112 7.62 3.89 -6.35
N SER A 113 6.67 3.33 -5.59
CA SER A 113 5.33 3.88 -5.47
C SER A 113 4.76 3.69 -4.07
N LEU A 114 3.86 4.57 -3.69
CA LEU A 114 3.20 4.61 -2.38
C LEU A 114 1.72 4.89 -2.59
N THR A 115 0.87 4.07 -1.98
CA THR A 115 -0.56 4.36 -1.93
C THR A 115 -0.97 4.67 -0.50
N VAL A 116 -1.62 5.80 -0.30
CA VAL A 116 -2.12 6.22 1.02
C VAL A 116 -3.64 6.19 1.00
N HIS A 117 -4.20 5.26 1.74
CA HIS A 117 -5.63 5.11 1.92
C HIS A 117 -6.10 5.87 3.16
N SER A 118 -7.26 6.53 3.07
CA SER A 118 -7.97 7.00 4.25
C SER A 118 -8.83 5.89 4.84
N LEU A 119 -8.76 5.68 6.16
CA LEU A 119 -9.57 4.65 6.80
C LEU A 119 -11.06 4.86 6.55
N ALA A 120 -11.69 3.95 5.82
CA ALA A 120 -13.14 3.92 5.61
C ALA A 120 -13.78 2.95 6.59
N VAL A 121 -14.55 3.45 7.56
CA VAL A 121 -15.27 2.60 8.50
C VAL A 121 -16.63 2.25 7.95
N LYS A 122 -16.80 1.01 7.49
CA LYS A 122 -18.11 0.51 7.05
C LYS A 122 -19.02 0.34 8.27
N ARG A 123 -20.32 0.71 8.15
CA ARG A 123 -21.32 0.66 9.22
C ARG A 123 -21.46 -0.71 9.91
N ALA A 124 -21.07 -1.79 9.26
CA ALA A 124 -21.17 -3.17 9.77
C ALA A 124 -19.87 -3.71 10.39
N ALA A 125 -18.78 -2.94 10.42
CA ALA A 125 -17.53 -3.42 11.00
C ALA A 125 -17.60 -3.43 12.53
N ARG A 126 -16.98 -4.44 13.18
CA ARG A 126 -16.85 -4.51 14.66
C ARG A 126 -16.25 -3.24 15.27
N LEU A 127 -15.43 -2.51 14.50
CA LEU A 127 -14.87 -1.22 14.88
C LEU A 127 -15.95 -0.15 15.14
N ASN A 128 -17.12 -0.26 14.50
CA ASN A 128 -18.20 0.73 14.61
C ASN A 128 -18.88 0.73 16.01
N GLN A 129 -18.73 -0.35 16.78
CA GLN A 129 -19.32 -0.47 18.11
C GLN A 129 -18.52 0.23 19.22
N GLN A 130 -17.26 0.59 18.93
CA GLN A 130 -16.37 1.32 19.86
C GLN A 130 -16.11 2.77 19.41
N MET A 131 -16.87 3.26 18.43
CA MET A 131 -16.54 4.44 17.64
C MET A 131 -16.99 5.79 18.15
N ASP A 132 -17.80 5.89 19.19
CA ASP A 132 -18.26 7.22 19.63
C ASP A 132 -17.12 8.04 20.26
N ASP A 133 -16.17 7.39 20.93
CA ASP A 133 -14.94 8.02 21.41
C ASP A 133 -13.89 8.23 20.31
N TYR A 134 -13.94 7.43 19.26
CA TYR A 134 -12.97 7.44 18.16
C TYR A 134 -13.23 8.56 17.15
N LYS A 135 -14.49 8.89 16.87
CA LYS A 135 -14.89 9.91 15.89
C LYS A 135 -14.41 11.32 16.20
N SER A 136 -14.25 11.66 17.48
CA SER A 136 -13.84 13.01 17.90
C SER A 136 -12.33 13.25 17.72
N THR A 137 -11.52 12.22 17.73
CA THR A 137 -10.05 12.31 17.68
C THR A 137 -9.48 12.26 16.26
N ILE A 138 -10.15 11.53 15.35
CA ILE A 138 -9.65 11.26 13.99
C ILE A 138 -9.66 12.49 13.08
N HIS A 139 -10.67 13.36 13.19
CA HIS A 139 -10.88 14.41 12.19
C HIS A 139 -9.81 15.51 12.18
N HIS A 140 -9.10 15.72 13.29
CA HIS A 140 -8.12 16.80 13.39
C HIS A 140 -6.75 16.47 12.76
N ASP A 141 -6.39 15.19 12.68
CA ASP A 141 -5.05 14.78 12.24
C ASP A 141 -4.96 14.23 10.82
N MET A 142 -6.11 13.89 10.20
CA MET A 142 -6.11 13.24 8.87
C MET A 142 -5.49 14.10 7.77
N ASP A 143 -5.81 15.39 7.72
CA ASP A 143 -5.23 16.32 6.75
C ASP A 143 -3.72 16.44 6.94
N ALA A 144 -3.28 16.49 8.22
CA ALA A 144 -1.86 16.53 8.56
C ALA A 144 -1.14 15.21 8.21
N MET A 145 -1.79 14.05 8.38
CA MET A 145 -1.25 12.75 7.97
C MET A 145 -1.07 12.66 6.44
N HIS A 146 -2.08 13.11 5.66
CA HIS A 146 -1.98 13.16 4.21
C HIS A 146 -0.91 14.14 3.73
N THR A 147 -0.81 15.31 4.39
CA THR A 147 0.26 16.28 4.08
C THR A 147 1.64 15.67 4.33
N ALA A 148 1.86 15.01 5.47
CA ALA A 148 3.11 14.33 5.77
C ALA A 148 3.43 13.20 4.77
N ALA A 149 2.41 12.45 4.32
CA ALA A 149 2.57 11.42 3.30
C ALA A 149 2.97 12.02 1.94
N GLN A 150 2.35 13.13 1.55
CA GLN A 150 2.70 13.87 0.34
C GLN A 150 4.15 14.38 0.38
N GLU A 151 4.56 14.99 1.49
CA GLU A 151 5.92 15.48 1.68
C GLU A 151 6.95 14.34 1.57
N THR A 152 6.65 13.18 2.18
CA THR A 152 7.49 11.99 2.09
C THR A 152 7.57 11.45 0.67
N ALA A 153 6.45 11.37 -0.05
CA ALA A 153 6.41 10.96 -1.45
C ALA A 153 7.25 11.88 -2.34
N GLN A 154 7.12 13.20 -2.15
CA GLN A 154 7.94 14.20 -2.86
C GLN A 154 9.43 14.05 -2.55
N ALA A 155 9.81 13.81 -1.30
CA ALA A 155 11.20 13.56 -0.90
C ALA A 155 11.78 12.28 -1.54
N LEU A 156 10.93 11.29 -1.88
CA LEU A 156 11.29 10.09 -2.63
C LEU A 156 11.29 10.27 -4.16
N GLY A 157 10.97 11.49 -4.64
CA GLY A 157 10.87 11.79 -6.08
C GLY A 157 9.60 11.24 -6.73
N MET A 158 8.56 11.03 -5.95
CA MET A 158 7.26 10.56 -6.44
C MET A 158 6.32 11.73 -6.69
N GLU A 159 5.44 11.56 -7.69
CA GLU A 159 4.35 12.48 -8.00
C GLU A 159 2.99 11.78 -7.80
N PRO A 160 1.92 12.52 -7.43
CA PRO A 160 0.59 11.94 -7.38
C PRO A 160 0.13 11.61 -8.80
N TYR A 161 -0.34 10.37 -9.03
CA TYR A 161 -0.78 9.94 -10.36
C TYR A 161 -2.24 9.47 -10.40
N TYR A 162 -2.85 9.15 -9.26
CA TYR A 162 -4.28 8.89 -9.17
C TYR A 162 -4.86 9.31 -7.83
N LEU A 163 -6.16 9.67 -7.86
CA LEU A 163 -6.96 10.08 -6.72
C LEU A 163 -8.28 9.30 -6.76
N TYR A 164 -8.58 8.54 -5.71
CA TYR A 164 -9.84 7.81 -5.62
C TYR A 164 -10.62 8.21 -4.37
N ARG A 165 -11.84 8.74 -4.59
CA ARG A 165 -12.76 9.11 -3.51
C ARG A 165 -13.70 7.95 -3.19
N GLN A 166 -13.59 7.37 -2.00
CA GLN A 166 -14.57 6.42 -1.52
C GLN A 166 -15.81 7.14 -0.96
N LYS A 167 -17.00 6.65 -1.32
CA LYS A 167 -18.26 7.11 -0.68
C LYS A 167 -18.26 6.68 0.79
N ASN A 168 -18.63 7.61 1.71
CA ASN A 168 -18.73 7.41 3.17
C ASN A 168 -17.43 7.47 3.99
N ILE A 169 -16.41 8.18 3.55
CA ILE A 169 -15.28 8.56 4.39
C ILE A 169 -15.62 9.91 5.07
N GLY A 170 -15.40 10.01 6.40
CA GLY A 170 -15.46 11.28 7.11
C GLY A 170 -14.34 12.20 6.61
N GLY A 171 -14.69 13.47 6.27
CA GLY A 171 -13.69 14.48 5.93
C GLY A 171 -13.39 14.68 4.44
N ASN A 172 -14.10 14.05 3.48
CA ASN A 172 -13.81 14.18 2.03
C ASN A 172 -12.37 13.78 1.62
N LEU A 173 -11.67 12.97 2.41
CA LEU A 173 -10.32 12.57 2.13
C LEU A 173 -10.28 11.48 1.04
N GLU A 174 -9.33 11.60 0.16
CA GLU A 174 -9.17 10.75 -1.01
C GLU A 174 -8.04 9.74 -0.78
N ASN A 175 -8.15 8.56 -1.40
CA ASN A 175 -6.99 7.67 -1.49
C ASN A 175 -6.08 8.22 -2.59
N VAL A 176 -4.81 8.37 -2.29
CA VAL A 176 -3.84 8.95 -3.22
C VAL A 176 -2.76 7.94 -3.54
N GLY A 177 -2.50 7.74 -4.82
CA GLY A 177 -1.35 7.00 -5.31
C GLY A 177 -0.25 7.95 -5.77
N TYR A 178 0.95 7.70 -5.27
CA TYR A 178 2.19 8.40 -5.64
C TYR A 178 3.15 7.42 -6.31
N ALA A 179 3.84 7.84 -7.36
CA ALA A 179 4.84 7.02 -8.03
C ALA A 179 5.99 7.87 -8.56
N LYS A 180 7.18 7.26 -8.64
CA LYS A 180 8.27 7.81 -9.46
C LYS A 180 7.87 7.77 -10.93
N PRO A 181 8.32 8.70 -11.77
CA PRO A 181 8.03 8.68 -13.19
C PRO A 181 8.36 7.33 -13.84
N GLY A 182 7.38 6.76 -14.54
CA GLY A 182 7.50 5.44 -15.18
C GLY A 182 7.25 4.22 -14.27
N CYS A 183 6.85 4.45 -13.01
CA CYS A 183 6.50 3.40 -12.05
C CYS A 183 5.02 3.43 -11.64
N GLU A 184 4.20 4.23 -12.33
CA GLU A 184 2.77 4.32 -12.12
C GLU A 184 2.09 2.99 -12.43
N CYS A 185 1.02 2.64 -11.72
CA CYS A 185 0.19 1.50 -12.03
C CYS A 185 -0.80 1.85 -13.14
N LEU A 186 -0.61 1.31 -14.32
CA LEU A 186 -1.47 1.57 -15.47
C LEU A 186 -2.93 1.15 -15.23
N TYR A 187 -3.13 0.03 -14.52
CA TYR A 187 -4.47 -0.41 -14.14
C TYR A 187 -5.22 0.67 -13.35
N ASN A 188 -4.55 1.32 -12.38
CA ASN A 188 -5.16 2.38 -11.58
C ASN A 188 -5.51 3.60 -12.42
N ILE A 189 -4.68 3.95 -13.40
CA ILE A 189 -4.94 5.06 -14.32
C ILE A 189 -6.17 4.74 -15.18
N LEU A 190 -6.16 3.57 -15.84
CA LEU A 190 -7.21 3.17 -16.77
C LEU A 190 -8.59 3.05 -16.10
N ILE A 191 -8.66 2.47 -14.90
CA ILE A 191 -9.94 2.33 -14.17
C ILE A 191 -10.52 3.69 -13.76
N MET A 192 -9.68 4.72 -13.59
CA MET A 192 -10.13 6.08 -13.28
C MET A 192 -10.61 6.84 -14.50
N GLU A 193 -10.13 6.50 -15.70
CA GLU A 193 -10.56 7.11 -16.95
C GLU A 193 -11.92 6.57 -17.43
N GLU A 194 -12.31 5.37 -17.01
CA GLU A 194 -13.57 4.72 -17.38
C GLU A 194 -14.74 5.08 -16.46
N MET A 195 -14.54 5.84 -15.38
CA MET A 195 -15.58 6.26 -14.42
C MET A 195 -16.01 7.71 -14.62
#